data_ac6b6a8218eca07720c9901b31602b54
#
_entry.id   ac6b6a8218eca07720c9901b31602b54
#
_cell.length_a   1.000
_cell.length_b   1.000
_cell.length_c   1.000
_cell.angle_alpha   90.00
_cell.angle_beta   90.00
_cell.angle_gamma   90.00
#
_symmetry.space_group_name_H-M   'P 1'
#
loop_
_entity.id
_entity.type
_entity.pdbx_description
1 polymer ?
#
loop_
_entity_poly.entity_id
_entity_poly.type
_entity_poly.pdbx_seq_one_letter_code
_entity_poly.pdbx_strand_id
1 'polypeptide(L)'
;MAQINLGGSGLMVPDVALGVMRIADKSAAEAQALVEKAMEKGVNFFDTADIYAAGQSSVVLGQALKDAGIAREDIILQSKGGIILEDGQISGDGWKGPRYDFSKSHLISAVDEELKRLQTDYLDVFLLHRPDTLMDPEQVAAAFDELQAAGKVKHFGTSNMNPWQVELVQASLNQKLVANQLQFGIMHTGMVDSELHVNMSDERSFDHDGGILAYSRLKNMTIQAWSPFQYGFFEGPFIDNDKFPVLNQKLQELADKYGVTKNTIAVAFILHHPAK
;
A
#
# COMPACT_ATOMS: atom_id res chain seq x y z
N MET A 1 4.55 17.48 -6.99
CA MET A 1 4.11 16.09 -7.20
C MET A 1 3.25 16.02 -8.45
N ALA A 2 3.43 15.01 -9.28
CA ALA A 2 2.47 14.74 -10.34
C ALA A 2 1.18 14.18 -9.72
N GLN A 3 0.07 14.35 -10.44
CA GLN A 3 -1.23 13.82 -10.02
C GLN A 3 -1.62 12.68 -10.94
N ILE A 4 -2.08 11.58 -10.38
CA ILE A 4 -2.59 10.43 -11.12
C ILE A 4 -4.06 10.19 -10.79
N ASN A 5 -4.81 9.72 -11.79
CA ASN A 5 -6.21 9.29 -11.60
C ASN A 5 -6.20 7.84 -11.12
N LEU A 6 -6.38 7.62 -9.82
CA LEU A 6 -6.26 6.32 -9.18
C LEU A 6 -7.23 5.32 -9.82
N GLY A 7 -6.69 4.33 -10.54
CA GLY A 7 -7.49 3.31 -11.23
C GLY A 7 -8.54 3.84 -12.20
N GLY A 8 -8.42 5.09 -12.65
CA GLY A 8 -9.44 5.72 -13.48
C GLY A 8 -10.76 6.05 -12.76
N SER A 9 -10.75 6.12 -11.44
CA SER A 9 -11.93 6.35 -10.59
C SER A 9 -12.41 7.80 -10.54
N GLY A 10 -11.58 8.75 -11.03
CA GLY A 10 -11.79 10.18 -10.82
C GLY A 10 -11.10 10.72 -9.58
N LEU A 11 -10.64 9.87 -8.65
CA LEU A 11 -9.86 10.30 -7.49
C LEU A 11 -8.44 10.64 -7.94
N MET A 12 -8.11 11.93 -7.88
CA MET A 12 -6.77 12.42 -8.19
C MET A 12 -5.89 12.32 -6.94
N VAL A 13 -4.77 11.63 -7.05
CA VAL A 13 -3.84 11.41 -5.95
C VAL A 13 -2.42 11.82 -6.37
N PRO A 14 -1.55 12.29 -5.44
CA PRO A 14 -0.14 12.48 -5.77
C PRO A 14 0.52 11.14 -6.10
N ASP A 15 1.53 11.18 -6.96
CA ASP A 15 2.30 10.00 -7.39
C ASP A 15 3.19 9.39 -6.28
N VAL A 16 3.24 10.02 -5.12
CA VAL A 16 3.89 9.52 -3.90
C VAL A 16 2.94 9.62 -2.72
N ALA A 17 2.74 8.51 -2.01
CA ALA A 17 2.00 8.45 -0.75
C ALA A 17 2.95 8.33 0.44
N LEU A 18 2.56 8.85 1.60
CA LEU A 18 3.24 8.61 2.86
C LEU A 18 2.67 7.37 3.55
N GLY A 19 3.40 6.25 3.49
CA GLY A 19 3.10 5.06 4.29
C GLY A 19 3.55 5.23 5.74
N VAL A 20 2.63 5.00 6.69
CA VAL A 20 2.87 5.28 8.11
C VAL A 20 3.01 4.03 8.98
N MET A 21 3.41 2.89 8.42
CA MET A 21 3.54 1.63 9.16
C MET A 21 4.38 1.74 10.45
N ARG A 22 5.38 2.63 10.47
CA ARG A 22 6.31 2.83 11.61
C ARG A 22 6.12 4.16 12.35
N ILE A 23 4.98 4.83 12.19
CA ILE A 23 4.73 6.11 12.86
C ILE A 23 4.47 5.94 14.36
N ALA A 24 4.05 4.76 14.80
CA ALA A 24 3.73 4.46 16.18
C ALA A 24 4.92 4.64 17.15
N ASP A 25 6.16 4.53 16.64
CA ASP A 25 7.38 4.69 17.45
C ASP A 25 7.77 6.18 17.63
N LYS A 26 7.02 7.11 17.03
CA LYS A 26 7.32 8.54 17.09
C LYS A 26 6.60 9.22 18.22
N SER A 27 7.24 10.23 18.81
CA SER A 27 6.56 11.17 19.69
C SER A 27 5.48 11.96 18.94
N ALA A 28 4.52 12.52 19.66
CA ALA A 28 3.45 13.34 19.06
C ALA A 28 4.02 14.50 18.21
N ALA A 29 5.05 15.19 18.69
CA ALA A 29 5.68 16.29 17.97
C ALA A 29 6.38 15.83 16.68
N GLU A 30 7.04 14.66 16.70
CA GLU A 30 7.68 14.09 15.50
C GLU A 30 6.65 13.62 14.47
N ALA A 31 5.55 13.03 14.94
CA ALA A 31 4.45 12.59 14.06
C ALA A 31 3.76 13.80 13.42
N GLN A 32 3.48 14.85 14.18
CA GLN A 32 2.94 16.12 13.67
C GLN A 32 3.87 16.74 12.63
N ALA A 33 5.15 16.89 12.96
CA ALA A 33 6.13 17.47 12.03
C ALA A 33 6.26 16.63 10.73
N LEU A 34 6.09 15.32 10.80
CA LEU A 34 6.12 14.43 9.64
C LEU A 34 4.93 14.70 8.68
N VAL A 35 3.70 14.80 9.22
CA VAL A 35 2.52 15.04 8.39
C VAL A 35 2.52 16.47 7.82
N GLU A 36 2.92 17.48 8.61
CA GLU A 36 3.10 18.84 8.13
C GLU A 36 4.11 18.91 6.98
N LYS A 37 5.24 18.20 7.14
CA LYS A 37 6.27 18.15 6.10
C LYS A 37 5.81 17.46 4.83
N ALA A 38 5.01 16.41 4.94
CA ALA A 38 4.39 15.75 3.80
C ALA A 38 3.48 16.73 3.05
N MET A 39 2.60 17.42 3.75
CA MET A 39 1.70 18.43 3.17
C MET A 39 2.47 19.58 2.49
N GLU A 40 3.52 20.11 3.15
CA GLU A 40 4.40 21.13 2.56
C GLU A 40 5.00 20.69 1.21
N LYS A 41 5.30 19.40 1.07
CA LYS A 41 5.84 18.81 -0.16
C LYS A 41 4.78 18.38 -1.18
N GLY A 42 3.50 18.60 -0.90
CA GLY A 42 2.38 18.21 -1.75
C GLY A 42 2.06 16.72 -1.68
N VAL A 43 2.50 16.03 -0.63
CA VAL A 43 2.13 14.65 -0.32
C VAL A 43 0.96 14.68 0.66
N ASN A 44 -0.26 14.64 0.15
CA ASN A 44 -1.49 14.63 0.93
C ASN A 44 -2.19 13.26 0.94
N PHE A 45 -1.53 12.21 0.45
CA PHE A 45 -2.00 10.84 0.46
C PHE A 45 -1.31 10.04 1.55
N PHE A 46 -2.06 9.59 2.55
CA PHE A 46 -1.57 8.84 3.71
C PHE A 46 -2.07 7.41 3.66
N ASP A 47 -1.16 6.44 3.80
CA ASP A 47 -1.43 5.01 3.73
C ASP A 47 -1.11 4.34 5.08
N THR A 48 -2.13 3.72 5.68
CA THR A 48 -2.03 2.94 6.91
C THR A 48 -2.63 1.55 6.75
N ALA A 49 -2.80 0.80 7.83
CA ALA A 49 -3.54 -0.45 7.91
C ALA A 49 -3.94 -0.75 9.36
N ASP A 50 -5.03 -1.48 9.53
CA ASP A 50 -5.60 -1.87 10.82
C ASP A 50 -4.64 -2.61 11.74
N ILE A 51 -3.69 -3.37 11.15
CA ILE A 51 -2.71 -4.17 11.88
C ILE A 51 -1.39 -3.44 12.19
N TYR A 52 -1.13 -2.26 11.64
CA TYR A 52 0.15 -1.58 11.82
C TYR A 52 0.35 -1.17 13.29
N ALA A 53 1.37 -1.78 13.94
CA ALA A 53 1.60 -1.67 15.38
C ALA A 53 0.31 -1.93 16.19
N ALA A 54 -0.45 -2.98 15.83
CA ALA A 54 -1.74 -3.32 16.43
C ALA A 54 -2.76 -2.14 16.42
N GLY A 55 -2.77 -1.37 15.34
CA GLY A 55 -3.64 -0.20 15.15
C GLY A 55 -3.08 1.12 15.69
N GLN A 56 -1.96 1.10 16.43
CA GLN A 56 -1.37 2.32 17.01
C GLN A 56 -0.87 3.29 15.92
N SER A 57 -0.44 2.79 14.76
CA SER A 57 -0.06 3.66 13.65
C SER A 57 -1.21 4.56 13.20
N SER A 58 -2.42 4.04 13.11
CA SER A 58 -3.62 4.82 12.75
C SER A 58 -4.03 5.79 13.86
N VAL A 59 -3.88 5.41 15.14
CA VAL A 59 -4.12 6.33 16.27
C VAL A 59 -3.16 7.51 16.24
N VAL A 60 -1.87 7.24 16.05
CA VAL A 60 -0.84 8.31 15.99
C VAL A 60 -1.05 9.19 14.77
N LEU A 61 -1.38 8.61 13.60
CA LEU A 61 -1.66 9.38 12.40
C LEU A 61 -2.88 10.30 12.59
N GLY A 62 -4.00 9.77 13.09
CA GLY A 62 -5.22 10.57 13.34
C GLY A 62 -4.97 11.73 14.28
N GLN A 63 -4.23 11.48 15.37
CA GLN A 63 -3.86 12.53 16.31
C GLN A 63 -2.91 13.58 15.69
N ALA A 64 -1.90 13.14 14.91
CA ALA A 64 -0.95 14.04 14.26
C ALA A 64 -1.64 14.95 13.23
N LEU A 65 -2.57 14.43 12.44
CA LEU A 65 -3.37 15.21 11.48
C LEU A 65 -4.20 16.28 12.19
N LYS A 66 -4.83 15.91 13.30
CA LYS A 66 -5.61 16.82 14.14
C LYS A 66 -4.76 17.92 14.78
N ASP A 67 -3.62 17.55 15.36
CA ASP A 67 -2.71 18.48 16.02
C ASP A 67 -2.08 19.47 15.01
N ALA A 68 -1.86 19.02 13.78
CA ALA A 68 -1.41 19.85 12.67
C ALA A 68 -2.52 20.77 12.10
N GLY A 69 -3.77 20.62 12.53
CA GLY A 69 -4.92 21.40 12.03
C GLY A 69 -5.23 21.14 10.56
N ILE A 70 -4.89 19.94 10.04
CA ILE A 70 -5.12 19.60 8.63
C ILE A 70 -6.60 19.21 8.44
N ALA A 71 -7.28 19.88 7.53
CA ALA A 71 -8.69 19.57 7.24
C ALA A 71 -8.82 18.22 6.53
N ARG A 72 -9.89 17.47 6.86
CA ARG A 72 -10.11 16.11 6.33
C ARG A 72 -10.23 16.09 4.80
N GLU A 73 -10.84 17.11 4.23
CA GLU A 73 -11.02 17.28 2.78
C GLU A 73 -9.74 17.59 2.01
N ASP A 74 -8.69 18.03 2.67
CA ASP A 74 -7.40 18.35 2.05
C ASP A 74 -6.51 17.11 1.88
N ILE A 75 -6.91 15.97 2.45
CA ILE A 75 -6.13 14.74 2.47
C ILE A 75 -6.88 13.55 1.88
N ILE A 76 -6.09 12.56 1.46
CA ILE A 76 -6.58 11.25 1.02
C ILE A 76 -6.10 10.24 2.05
N LEU A 77 -7.04 9.54 2.68
CA LEU A 77 -6.76 8.48 3.65
C LEU A 77 -7.04 7.12 3.05
N GLN A 78 -6.04 6.27 3.04
CA GLN A 78 -6.12 4.87 2.68
C GLN A 78 -5.81 4.00 3.89
N SER A 79 -6.65 2.99 4.12
CA SER A 79 -6.35 1.93 5.07
C SER A 79 -6.61 0.56 4.46
N LYS A 80 -6.29 -0.49 5.20
CA LYS A 80 -6.38 -1.88 4.76
C LYS A 80 -6.90 -2.74 5.90
N GLY A 81 -7.59 -3.84 5.55
CA GLY A 81 -8.07 -4.81 6.53
C GLY A 81 -8.14 -6.23 5.97
N GLY A 82 -8.53 -7.16 6.81
CA GLY A 82 -8.65 -8.58 6.47
C GLY A 82 -7.49 -9.44 6.97
N ILE A 83 -6.54 -8.88 7.72
CA ILE A 83 -5.54 -9.64 8.48
C ILE A 83 -5.89 -9.56 9.96
N ILE A 84 -5.93 -10.68 10.63
CA ILE A 84 -6.14 -10.76 12.06
C ILE A 84 -4.84 -11.21 12.72
N LEU A 85 -4.35 -10.40 13.65
CA LEU A 85 -3.24 -10.74 14.54
C LEU A 85 -3.86 -11.25 15.86
N GLU A 86 -3.55 -12.49 16.25
CA GLU A 86 -3.97 -13.02 17.54
C GLU A 86 -3.03 -12.55 18.65
N ASP A 87 -3.57 -12.33 19.85
CA ASP A 87 -2.78 -11.97 21.03
C ASP A 87 -1.67 -13.01 21.27
N GLY A 88 -0.43 -12.54 21.45
CA GLY A 88 0.74 -13.40 21.72
C GLY A 88 1.50 -13.86 20.46
N GLN A 89 1.17 -13.41 19.26
CA GLN A 89 1.91 -13.78 18.04
C GLN A 89 3.33 -13.19 17.93
N ILE A 90 3.72 -12.30 18.84
CA ILE A 90 5.05 -11.67 18.88
C ILE A 90 5.89 -12.20 20.06
N SER A 91 5.52 -13.30 20.69
CA SER A 91 6.32 -13.88 21.78
C SER A 91 7.19 -15.05 21.29
N GLY A 92 8.42 -15.11 21.81
CA GLY A 92 9.57 -15.88 21.36
C GLY A 92 9.48 -17.40 21.18
N ASP A 93 8.31 -18.04 21.28
CA ASP A 93 8.16 -19.49 21.20
C ASP A 93 7.42 -20.01 19.96
N GLY A 94 7.38 -19.22 18.92
CA GLY A 94 6.84 -19.64 17.65
C GLY A 94 5.80 -18.66 17.10
N TRP A 95 6.13 -18.06 15.97
CA TRP A 95 5.18 -17.31 15.19
C TRP A 95 4.01 -18.20 14.77
N LYS A 96 2.82 -17.92 15.26
CA LYS A 96 1.59 -18.62 14.84
C LYS A 96 1.03 -18.10 13.50
N GLY A 97 1.68 -17.10 12.89
CA GLY A 97 1.24 -16.49 11.65
C GLY A 97 -0.06 -15.68 11.77
N PRO A 98 -0.31 -14.73 10.88
CA PRO A 98 -1.59 -14.05 10.82
C PRO A 98 -2.68 -15.00 10.31
N ARG A 99 -3.93 -14.79 10.76
CA ARG A 99 -5.14 -15.35 10.15
C ARG A 99 -5.73 -14.34 9.19
N TYR A 100 -6.33 -14.81 8.11
CA TYR A 100 -7.01 -13.97 7.11
C TYR A 100 -8.51 -14.16 7.23
N ASP A 101 -9.28 -13.06 7.10
CA ASP A 101 -10.73 -13.10 7.23
C ASP A 101 -11.36 -11.98 6.40
N PHE A 102 -12.01 -12.36 5.30
CA PHE A 102 -12.76 -11.46 4.44
C PHE A 102 -14.27 -11.62 4.61
N SER A 103 -14.72 -12.14 5.76
CA SER A 103 -16.13 -12.13 6.08
C SER A 103 -16.68 -10.68 6.11
N LYS A 104 -17.94 -10.53 5.75
CA LYS A 104 -18.63 -9.24 5.80
C LYS A 104 -18.49 -8.56 7.16
N SER A 105 -18.72 -9.31 8.24
CA SER A 105 -18.66 -8.77 9.60
C SER A 105 -17.27 -8.26 9.97
N HIS A 106 -16.21 -9.00 9.59
CA HIS A 106 -14.84 -8.57 9.89
C HIS A 106 -14.45 -7.34 9.09
N LEU A 107 -14.73 -7.29 7.79
CA LEU A 107 -14.38 -6.13 6.95
C LEU A 107 -15.07 -4.85 7.42
N ILE A 108 -16.36 -4.92 7.81
CA ILE A 108 -17.08 -3.77 8.37
C ILE A 108 -16.46 -3.34 9.70
N SER A 109 -16.19 -4.28 10.59
CA SER A 109 -15.57 -4.00 11.90
C SER A 109 -14.19 -3.37 11.74
N ALA A 110 -13.36 -3.87 10.81
CA ALA A 110 -12.02 -3.32 10.52
C ALA A 110 -12.10 -1.86 10.09
N VAL A 111 -13.03 -1.53 9.18
CA VAL A 111 -13.23 -0.12 8.76
C VAL A 111 -13.74 0.73 9.93
N ASP A 112 -14.70 0.26 10.72
CA ASP A 112 -15.25 1.01 11.84
C ASP A 112 -14.20 1.31 12.91
N GLU A 113 -13.32 0.36 13.20
CA GLU A 113 -12.20 0.56 14.10
C GLU A 113 -11.16 1.55 13.53
N GLU A 114 -10.84 1.46 12.24
CA GLU A 114 -9.92 2.39 11.59
C GLU A 114 -10.46 3.83 11.59
N LEU A 115 -11.74 4.01 11.32
CA LEU A 115 -12.36 5.35 11.38
C LEU A 115 -12.26 5.97 12.78
N LYS A 116 -12.47 5.17 13.84
CA LYS A 116 -12.28 5.62 15.23
C LYS A 116 -10.82 6.00 15.51
N ARG A 117 -9.86 5.15 15.11
CA ARG A 117 -8.43 5.38 15.31
C ARG A 117 -7.94 6.63 14.58
N LEU A 118 -8.38 6.81 13.35
CA LEU A 118 -8.04 7.94 12.49
C LEU A 118 -8.81 9.23 12.84
N GLN A 119 -9.82 9.15 13.74
CA GLN A 119 -10.69 10.27 14.12
C GLN A 119 -11.38 10.91 12.90
N THR A 120 -11.93 10.09 12.01
CA THR A 120 -12.60 10.50 10.77
C THR A 120 -13.86 9.69 10.50
N ASP A 121 -14.76 10.22 9.66
CA ASP A 121 -16.00 9.57 9.31
C ASP A 121 -15.90 8.71 8.04
N TYR A 122 -14.84 8.86 7.26
CA TYR A 122 -14.67 8.10 6.02
C TYR A 122 -13.20 7.85 5.64
N LEU A 123 -12.99 6.78 4.87
CA LEU A 123 -11.76 6.52 4.11
C LEU A 123 -11.99 6.86 2.64
N ASP A 124 -10.99 7.42 1.98
CA ASP A 124 -11.04 7.60 0.53
C ASP A 124 -10.80 6.28 -0.20
N VAL A 125 -9.92 5.42 0.35
CA VAL A 125 -9.61 4.10 -0.22
C VAL A 125 -9.51 3.05 0.90
N PHE A 126 -10.10 1.87 0.69
CA PHE A 126 -9.91 0.70 1.54
C PHE A 126 -9.41 -0.49 0.71
N LEU A 127 -8.34 -1.15 1.16
CA LEU A 127 -7.74 -2.28 0.47
C LEU A 127 -7.95 -3.59 1.24
N LEU A 128 -8.22 -4.67 0.53
CA LEU A 128 -8.05 -6.03 1.05
C LEU A 128 -6.55 -6.29 1.19
N HIS A 129 -6.05 -6.47 2.42
CA HIS A 129 -4.61 -6.32 2.74
C HIS A 129 -3.74 -7.47 2.22
N ARG A 130 -4.25 -8.71 2.24
CA ARG A 130 -3.60 -9.92 1.73
C ARG A 130 -4.66 -10.89 1.21
N PRO A 131 -4.33 -11.78 0.27
CA PRO A 131 -5.29 -12.77 -0.19
C PRO A 131 -5.79 -13.65 0.96
N ASP A 132 -7.09 -13.81 1.06
CA ASP A 132 -7.71 -14.90 1.81
C ASP A 132 -8.16 -15.97 0.81
N THR A 133 -7.52 -17.14 0.86
CA THR A 133 -7.83 -18.23 -0.07
C THR A 133 -9.15 -18.95 0.24
N LEU A 134 -9.75 -18.65 1.39
CA LEU A 134 -11.05 -19.16 1.81
C LEU A 134 -12.15 -18.10 1.69
N MET A 135 -11.86 -16.92 1.11
CA MET A 135 -12.84 -15.85 0.98
C MET A 135 -14.08 -16.30 0.20
N ASP A 136 -15.21 -15.80 0.63
CA ASP A 136 -16.46 -15.78 -0.12
C ASP A 136 -16.62 -14.41 -0.79
N PRO A 137 -16.49 -14.31 -2.13
CA PRO A 137 -16.60 -13.02 -2.83
C PRO A 137 -17.93 -12.29 -2.62
N GLU A 138 -19.01 -13.02 -2.37
CA GLU A 138 -20.32 -12.43 -2.10
C GLU A 138 -20.36 -11.72 -0.75
N GLN A 139 -19.65 -12.22 0.25
CA GLN A 139 -19.51 -11.52 1.54
C GLN A 139 -18.66 -10.26 1.42
N VAL A 140 -17.60 -10.29 0.61
CA VAL A 140 -16.80 -9.10 0.31
C VAL A 140 -17.66 -8.05 -0.39
N ALA A 141 -18.45 -8.47 -1.40
CA ALA A 141 -19.38 -7.58 -2.11
C ALA A 141 -20.40 -6.94 -1.17
N ALA A 142 -21.02 -7.73 -0.30
CA ALA A 142 -21.99 -7.24 0.67
C ALA A 142 -21.36 -6.28 1.70
N ALA A 143 -20.09 -6.48 2.08
CA ALA A 143 -19.37 -5.54 2.93
C ALA A 143 -19.11 -4.20 2.21
N PHE A 144 -18.62 -4.26 0.97
CA PHE A 144 -18.31 -3.07 0.19
C PHE A 144 -19.55 -2.24 -0.14
N ASP A 145 -20.66 -2.89 -0.51
CA ASP A 145 -21.95 -2.23 -0.74
C ASP A 145 -22.41 -1.48 0.51
N GLU A 146 -22.36 -2.12 1.69
CA GLU A 146 -22.76 -1.49 2.95
C GLU A 146 -21.85 -0.33 3.34
N LEU A 147 -20.54 -0.51 3.26
CA LEU A 147 -19.55 0.52 3.58
C LEU A 147 -19.68 1.74 2.66
N GLN A 148 -19.89 1.51 1.37
CA GLN A 148 -20.07 2.57 0.38
C GLN A 148 -21.42 3.29 0.57
N ALA A 149 -22.49 2.55 0.77
CA ALA A 149 -23.82 3.12 1.01
C ALA A 149 -23.87 3.95 2.30
N ALA A 150 -23.12 3.54 3.33
CA ALA A 150 -22.97 4.30 4.57
C ALA A 150 -22.02 5.51 4.45
N GLY A 151 -21.38 5.72 3.29
CA GLY A 151 -20.42 6.80 3.07
C GLY A 151 -19.09 6.62 3.80
N LYS A 152 -18.83 5.43 4.39
CA LYS A 152 -17.60 5.14 5.16
C LYS A 152 -16.38 4.89 4.29
N VAL A 153 -16.57 4.39 3.06
CA VAL A 153 -15.50 4.14 2.10
C VAL A 153 -15.94 4.61 0.72
N LYS A 154 -15.06 5.35 0.03
CA LYS A 154 -15.38 5.88 -1.32
C LYS A 154 -14.89 4.92 -2.43
N HIS A 155 -13.70 4.36 -2.30
CA HIS A 155 -13.09 3.48 -3.30
C HIS A 155 -12.47 2.25 -2.64
N PHE A 156 -12.38 1.16 -3.42
CA PHE A 156 -11.88 -0.13 -2.94
C PHE A 156 -10.74 -0.61 -3.84
N GLY A 157 -9.85 -1.40 -3.26
CA GLY A 157 -8.75 -2.04 -3.97
C GLY A 157 -8.25 -3.27 -3.24
N THR A 158 -7.12 -3.77 -3.69
CA THR A 158 -6.48 -4.97 -3.15
C THR A 158 -5.02 -4.70 -2.81
N SER A 159 -4.40 -5.62 -2.10
CA SER A 159 -2.96 -5.64 -1.88
C SER A 159 -2.45 -7.08 -1.99
N ASN A 160 -1.35 -7.27 -2.72
CA ASN A 160 -0.67 -8.56 -2.91
C ASN A 160 -1.54 -9.68 -3.52
N MET A 161 -2.52 -9.32 -4.35
CA MET A 161 -3.35 -10.29 -5.08
C MET A 161 -2.86 -10.47 -6.51
N ASN A 162 -2.85 -11.71 -7.00
CA ASN A 162 -2.61 -12.00 -8.40
C ASN A 162 -3.87 -11.70 -9.26
N PRO A 163 -3.77 -11.69 -10.61
CA PRO A 163 -4.90 -11.38 -11.49
C PRO A 163 -6.15 -12.21 -11.23
N TRP A 164 -5.99 -13.52 -11.00
CA TRP A 164 -7.12 -14.41 -10.81
C TRP A 164 -7.85 -14.20 -9.49
N GLN A 165 -7.12 -13.83 -8.44
CA GLN A 165 -7.69 -13.43 -7.16
C GLN A 165 -8.45 -12.11 -7.27
N VAL A 166 -7.89 -11.14 -8.02
CA VAL A 166 -8.58 -9.87 -8.30
C VAL A 166 -9.85 -10.12 -9.10
N GLU A 167 -9.81 -10.93 -10.18
CA GLU A 167 -11.01 -11.25 -10.98
C GLU A 167 -12.06 -12.00 -10.17
N LEU A 168 -11.64 -12.92 -9.28
CA LEU A 168 -12.56 -13.65 -8.43
C LEU A 168 -13.36 -12.72 -7.52
N VAL A 169 -12.71 -11.74 -6.91
CA VAL A 169 -13.38 -10.72 -6.09
C VAL A 169 -14.23 -9.80 -6.97
N GLN A 170 -13.63 -9.29 -8.06
CA GLN A 170 -14.28 -8.31 -8.94
C GLN A 170 -15.57 -8.86 -9.57
N ALA A 171 -15.67 -10.17 -9.80
CA ALA A 171 -16.85 -10.79 -10.39
C ALA A 171 -18.13 -10.62 -9.57
N SER A 172 -18.03 -10.46 -8.25
CA SER A 172 -19.16 -10.23 -7.35
C SER A 172 -19.36 -8.77 -6.97
N LEU A 173 -18.38 -7.90 -7.26
CA LEU A 173 -18.44 -6.48 -6.84
C LEU A 173 -19.21 -5.60 -7.82
N ASN A 174 -19.98 -4.67 -7.28
CA ASN A 174 -20.53 -3.52 -8.01
C ASN A 174 -19.47 -2.42 -8.20
N GLN A 175 -18.52 -2.31 -7.30
CA GLN A 175 -17.43 -1.33 -7.30
C GLN A 175 -16.25 -1.82 -8.14
N LYS A 176 -15.61 -0.88 -8.84
CA LYS A 176 -14.32 -1.16 -9.47
C LYS A 176 -13.21 -1.18 -8.44
N LEU A 177 -12.35 -2.18 -8.48
CA LEU A 177 -11.10 -2.20 -7.74
C LEU A 177 -10.10 -1.25 -8.40
N VAL A 178 -9.70 -0.17 -7.68
CA VAL A 178 -8.93 0.94 -8.26
C VAL A 178 -7.43 0.76 -8.17
N ALA A 179 -6.95 -0.06 -7.24
CA ALA A 179 -5.53 -0.27 -6.99
C ALA A 179 -5.22 -1.69 -6.54
N ASN A 180 -3.99 -2.13 -6.82
CA ASN A 180 -3.37 -3.28 -6.17
C ASN A 180 -2.02 -2.83 -5.58
N GLN A 181 -1.88 -2.91 -4.25
CA GLN A 181 -0.67 -2.49 -3.58
C GLN A 181 0.31 -3.66 -3.52
N LEU A 182 1.44 -3.55 -4.22
CA LEU A 182 2.42 -4.62 -4.44
C LEU A 182 3.82 -4.19 -4.00
N GLN A 183 4.66 -5.15 -3.59
CA GLN A 183 6.08 -4.85 -3.43
C GLN A 183 6.69 -4.53 -4.80
N PHE A 184 7.33 -3.38 -4.91
CA PHE A 184 8.03 -2.99 -6.11
C PHE A 184 9.15 -2.01 -5.79
N GLY A 185 10.33 -2.23 -6.36
CA GLY A 185 11.50 -1.38 -6.16
C GLY A 185 12.70 -1.96 -6.90
N ILE A 186 13.83 -1.25 -6.86
CA ILE A 186 15.06 -1.67 -7.56
C ILE A 186 15.52 -3.09 -7.15
N MET A 187 15.28 -3.47 -5.89
CA MET A 187 15.64 -4.80 -5.36
C MET A 187 14.47 -5.78 -5.36
N HIS A 188 13.34 -5.42 -5.95
CA HIS A 188 12.17 -6.29 -6.09
C HIS A 188 11.48 -6.02 -7.43
N THR A 189 11.98 -6.66 -8.48
CA THR A 189 11.58 -6.43 -9.88
C THR A 189 10.87 -7.63 -10.51
N GLY A 190 10.53 -8.65 -9.73
CA GLY A 190 10.03 -9.94 -10.23
C GLY A 190 8.89 -9.83 -11.25
N MET A 191 7.92 -8.92 -11.02
CA MET A 191 6.81 -8.70 -11.96
C MET A 191 7.24 -8.10 -13.31
N VAL A 192 8.39 -7.40 -13.36
CA VAL A 192 8.98 -6.89 -14.60
C VAL A 192 9.83 -7.97 -15.24
N ASP A 193 10.65 -8.66 -14.45
CA ASP A 193 11.56 -9.68 -14.93
C ASP A 193 10.82 -10.83 -15.60
N SER A 194 9.73 -11.33 -15.01
CA SER A 194 8.92 -12.41 -15.58
C SER A 194 8.31 -12.04 -16.93
N GLU A 195 7.86 -10.80 -17.10
CA GLU A 195 7.32 -10.32 -18.40
C GLU A 195 8.41 -10.11 -19.45
N LEU A 196 9.65 -9.79 -19.05
CA LEU A 196 10.78 -9.68 -19.97
C LEU A 196 11.32 -11.04 -20.41
N HIS A 197 11.14 -12.07 -19.58
CA HIS A 197 11.68 -13.41 -19.79
C HIS A 197 10.61 -14.44 -20.21
N VAL A 198 9.48 -13.98 -20.76
CA VAL A 198 8.41 -14.87 -21.26
C VAL A 198 8.97 -15.87 -22.27
N ASN A 199 8.64 -17.16 -22.07
CA ASN A 199 9.11 -18.28 -22.90
C ASN A 199 10.64 -18.49 -22.91
N MET A 200 11.34 -18.04 -21.86
CA MET A 200 12.76 -18.34 -21.62
C MET A 200 12.88 -19.46 -20.60
N SER A 201 14.10 -19.99 -20.39
CA SER A 201 14.38 -21.13 -19.49
C SER A 201 15.27 -20.75 -18.31
N ASP A 202 15.43 -19.47 -18.00
CA ASP A 202 16.18 -18.97 -16.85
C ASP A 202 15.30 -18.72 -15.63
N GLU A 203 15.91 -18.49 -14.46
CA GLU A 203 15.20 -18.30 -13.20
C GLU A 203 14.21 -17.11 -13.21
N ARG A 204 14.46 -16.08 -14.02
CA ARG A 204 13.60 -14.91 -14.10
C ARG A 204 12.34 -15.14 -14.92
N SER A 205 12.29 -16.24 -15.67
CA SER A 205 11.10 -16.64 -16.44
C SER A 205 10.00 -17.25 -15.56
N PHE A 206 10.26 -17.58 -14.30
CA PHE A 206 9.25 -18.06 -13.38
C PHE A 206 8.30 -16.92 -13.00
N ASP A 207 7.06 -17.07 -13.41
CA ASP A 207 5.98 -16.15 -13.04
C ASP A 207 5.44 -16.50 -11.65
N HIS A 208 5.64 -15.60 -10.69
CA HIS A 208 5.17 -15.76 -9.31
C HIS A 208 3.88 -14.98 -9.02
N ASP A 209 3.44 -14.13 -9.93
CA ASP A 209 2.35 -13.18 -9.70
C ASP A 209 1.24 -13.19 -10.77
N GLY A 210 1.33 -14.11 -11.75
CA GLY A 210 0.30 -14.32 -12.77
C GLY A 210 0.21 -13.23 -13.82
N GLY A 211 1.31 -12.49 -14.08
CA GLY A 211 1.34 -11.40 -15.05
C GLY A 211 0.62 -10.14 -14.55
N ILE A 212 0.74 -9.85 -13.25
CA ILE A 212 0.02 -8.75 -12.58
C ILE A 212 0.32 -7.38 -13.21
N LEU A 213 1.50 -7.20 -13.78
CA LEU A 213 1.92 -5.93 -14.35
C LEU A 213 1.11 -5.58 -15.62
N ALA A 214 1.06 -6.50 -16.59
CA ALA A 214 0.25 -6.35 -17.80
C ALA A 214 -1.24 -6.33 -17.47
N TYR A 215 -1.69 -7.18 -16.54
CA TYR A 215 -3.07 -7.21 -16.09
C TYR A 215 -3.52 -5.86 -15.52
N SER A 216 -2.74 -5.27 -14.63
CA SER A 216 -3.07 -3.98 -14.00
C SER A 216 -3.21 -2.87 -15.04
N ARG A 217 -2.34 -2.85 -16.06
CA ARG A 217 -2.44 -1.92 -17.18
C ARG A 217 -3.70 -2.15 -18.02
N LEU A 218 -4.01 -3.42 -18.33
CA LEU A 218 -5.20 -3.78 -19.10
C LEU A 218 -6.50 -3.36 -18.39
N LYS A 219 -6.56 -3.53 -17.08
CA LYS A 219 -7.72 -3.18 -16.25
C LYS A 219 -7.76 -1.72 -15.82
N ASN A 220 -6.75 -0.93 -16.16
CA ASN A 220 -6.58 0.43 -15.64
C ASN A 220 -6.67 0.44 -14.10
N MET A 221 -5.91 -0.46 -13.47
CA MET A 221 -5.75 -0.58 -12.02
C MET A 221 -4.38 -0.05 -11.64
N THR A 222 -4.32 0.91 -10.72
CA THR A 222 -3.04 1.49 -10.29
C THR A 222 -2.25 0.51 -9.44
N ILE A 223 -0.97 0.29 -9.77
CA ILE A 223 -0.03 -0.40 -8.89
C ILE A 223 0.51 0.62 -7.88
N GLN A 224 0.31 0.35 -6.59
CA GLN A 224 0.93 1.10 -5.50
C GLN A 224 2.13 0.33 -4.96
N ALA A 225 3.32 0.90 -5.06
CA ALA A 225 4.56 0.25 -4.61
C ALA A 225 4.74 0.39 -3.09
N TRP A 226 4.76 -0.73 -2.35
CA TRP A 226 5.15 -0.71 -0.94
C TRP A 226 6.61 -1.13 -0.74
N SER A 227 7.22 -0.65 0.34
CA SER A 227 8.64 -0.89 0.70
C SER A 227 9.64 -0.66 -0.42
N PRO A 228 9.60 0.50 -1.12
CA PRO A 228 10.38 0.76 -2.33
C PRO A 228 11.90 0.78 -2.12
N PHE A 229 12.35 0.89 -0.86
CA PHE A 229 13.78 0.98 -0.50
C PHE A 229 14.32 -0.31 0.11
N GLN A 230 13.50 -1.34 0.30
CA GLN A 230 13.91 -2.58 0.95
C GLN A 230 14.50 -3.59 -0.03
N TYR A 231 15.43 -4.39 0.49
CA TYR A 231 15.82 -5.66 -0.10
C TYR A 231 15.23 -6.80 0.73
N GLY A 232 14.81 -7.89 0.10
CA GLY A 232 14.13 -8.98 0.80
C GLY A 232 12.83 -8.58 1.48
N PHE A 233 12.33 -9.46 2.37
CA PHE A 233 11.13 -9.23 3.15
C PHE A 233 11.50 -8.69 4.53
N PHE A 234 11.46 -7.37 4.69
CA PHE A 234 11.83 -6.64 5.92
C PHE A 234 13.28 -6.82 6.39
N GLU A 235 14.21 -7.09 5.46
CA GLU A 235 15.63 -7.23 5.79
C GLU A 235 16.37 -5.90 5.93
N GLY A 236 15.77 -4.81 5.50
CA GLY A 236 16.32 -3.46 5.61
C GLY A 236 16.45 -2.72 4.28
N PRO A 237 16.88 -1.45 4.32
CA PRO A 237 17.07 -0.66 3.10
C PRO A 237 18.35 -1.05 2.39
N PHE A 238 18.32 -0.99 1.05
CA PHE A 238 19.53 -1.16 0.23
C PHE A 238 20.34 0.14 0.08
N ILE A 239 19.72 1.30 0.31
CA ILE A 239 20.38 2.60 0.21
C ILE A 239 21.37 2.75 1.36
N ASP A 240 22.62 3.12 1.02
CA ASP A 240 23.74 3.25 1.93
C ASP A 240 24.08 1.97 2.73
N ASN A 241 23.74 0.82 2.18
CA ASN A 241 24.02 -0.49 2.77
C ASN A 241 25.27 -1.09 2.13
N ASP A 242 26.24 -1.48 2.97
CA ASP A 242 27.52 -2.05 2.55
C ASP A 242 27.41 -3.37 1.78
N LYS A 243 26.27 -4.06 1.87
CA LYS A 243 25.98 -5.26 1.07
C LYS A 243 25.84 -4.94 -0.43
N PHE A 244 25.55 -3.67 -0.81
CA PHE A 244 25.24 -3.28 -2.18
C PHE A 244 26.11 -2.10 -2.67
N PRO A 245 27.45 -2.20 -2.61
CA PRO A 245 28.34 -1.07 -2.91
C PRO A 245 28.20 -0.60 -4.37
N VAL A 246 28.12 -1.53 -5.33
CA VAL A 246 28.00 -1.19 -6.76
C VAL A 246 26.67 -0.47 -7.06
N LEU A 247 25.56 -0.95 -6.48
CA LEU A 247 24.27 -0.29 -6.61
C LEU A 247 24.30 1.13 -6.02
N ASN A 248 24.86 1.27 -4.81
CA ASN A 248 24.92 2.56 -4.13
C ASN A 248 25.84 3.55 -4.85
N GLN A 249 26.93 3.08 -5.44
CA GLN A 249 27.77 3.91 -6.31
C GLN A 249 26.96 4.42 -7.52
N LYS A 250 26.22 3.54 -8.18
CA LYS A 250 25.40 3.94 -9.34
C LYS A 250 24.27 4.91 -8.97
N LEU A 251 23.64 4.68 -7.84
CA LEU A 251 22.63 5.61 -7.31
C LEU A 251 23.24 6.99 -7.00
N GLN A 252 24.47 7.03 -6.46
CA GLN A 252 25.17 8.29 -6.19
C GLN A 252 25.52 9.03 -7.47
N GLU A 253 26.08 8.35 -8.48
CA GLU A 253 26.37 8.94 -9.79
C GLU A 253 25.12 9.60 -10.42
N LEU A 254 23.95 8.94 -10.33
CA LEU A 254 22.72 9.48 -10.84
C LEU A 254 22.19 10.64 -9.97
N ALA A 255 22.30 10.51 -8.65
CA ALA A 255 21.90 11.56 -7.71
C ALA A 255 22.71 12.85 -7.95
N ASP A 256 24.02 12.74 -8.12
CA ASP A 256 24.90 13.88 -8.43
C ASP A 256 24.59 14.49 -9.79
N LYS A 257 24.36 13.65 -10.80
CA LYS A 257 24.00 14.10 -12.15
C LYS A 257 22.74 14.96 -12.19
N TYR A 258 21.74 14.58 -11.37
CA TYR A 258 20.42 15.27 -11.36
C TYR A 258 20.25 16.24 -10.19
N GLY A 259 21.22 16.35 -9.29
CA GLY A 259 21.15 17.24 -8.11
C GLY A 259 20.07 16.81 -7.11
N VAL A 260 19.88 15.49 -6.91
CA VAL A 260 18.85 14.91 -6.05
C VAL A 260 19.44 13.87 -5.10
N THR A 261 18.63 13.25 -4.25
CA THR A 261 19.08 12.17 -3.35
C THR A 261 18.98 10.79 -4.01
N LYS A 262 19.72 9.79 -3.48
CA LYS A 262 19.59 8.39 -3.91
C LYS A 262 18.16 7.85 -3.75
N ASN A 263 17.46 8.27 -2.70
CA ASN A 263 16.05 7.93 -2.49
C ASN A 263 15.18 8.44 -3.64
N THR A 264 15.42 9.66 -4.10
CA THR A 264 14.70 10.23 -5.26
C THR A 264 14.94 9.41 -6.52
N ILE A 265 16.17 8.95 -6.78
CA ILE A 265 16.47 8.07 -7.90
C ILE A 265 15.72 6.74 -7.79
N ALA A 266 15.70 6.14 -6.59
CA ALA A 266 14.99 4.87 -6.36
C ALA A 266 13.46 5.01 -6.56
N VAL A 267 12.87 6.12 -6.15
CA VAL A 267 11.44 6.40 -6.42
C VAL A 267 11.21 6.67 -7.91
N ALA A 268 12.09 7.44 -8.55
CA ALA A 268 11.99 7.73 -9.99
C ALA A 268 12.03 6.46 -10.85
N PHE A 269 12.78 5.43 -10.43
CA PHE A 269 12.78 4.12 -11.08
C PHE A 269 11.36 3.51 -11.13
N ILE A 270 10.65 3.54 -10.01
CA ILE A 270 9.28 3.04 -9.92
C ILE A 270 8.32 3.88 -10.77
N LEU A 271 8.39 5.20 -10.62
CA LEU A 271 7.51 6.14 -11.31
C LEU A 271 7.74 6.19 -12.84
N HIS A 272 8.87 5.66 -13.32
CA HIS A 272 9.12 5.53 -14.76
C HIS A 272 8.22 4.48 -15.40
N HIS A 273 7.73 3.51 -14.65
CA HIS A 273 6.85 2.46 -15.17
C HIS A 273 5.42 3.00 -15.39
N PRO A 274 4.78 2.68 -16.54
CA PRO A 274 3.46 3.23 -16.87
C PRO A 274 2.26 2.61 -16.14
N ALA A 275 2.45 1.61 -15.29
CA ALA A 275 1.39 0.96 -14.50
C ALA A 275 1.08 1.71 -13.19
N LYS A 276 0.86 3.00 -13.27
CA LYS A 276 0.55 3.89 -12.15
C LYS A 276 -0.88 4.42 -12.23
#